data_909a207c1358cea6b5755b25b152a26f
#
_entry.id   909a207c1358cea6b5755b25b152a26f
#
_cell.length_a   1.000
_cell.length_b   1.000
_cell.length_c   1.000
_cell.angle_alpha   90.00
_cell.angle_beta   90.00
_cell.angle_gamma   90.00
#
_symmetry.space_group_name_H-M   'P 1'
#
loop_
_entity.id
_entity.type
_entity.pdbx_description
1 polymer ?
#
loop_
_entity_poly.entity_id
_entity_poly.type
_entity_poly.pdbx_seq_one_letter_code
_entity_poly.pdbx_strand_id
1 'polypeptide(L)'
;MTEGLFLKAVLLFLVAFVGYMHSYWGSTMHNRPLIMGTLVGLVLGDVKTGIIIGSTLELAFLGAVPIGASNPPDMTAGAVIATAFTILTGADSGMAVTIAIPVAALVALFDNFQMMFLLTQAGHMCDKAAANGDYRKVEKIARISSIGNKALLALLVALGFYFGSSAIETFVNWVPEWVSHGMD
;
A
#
# COMPACT_ATOMS: atom_id res chain seq x y z
N MET A 1 -25.36 -3.61 3.92
CA MET A 1 -23.95 -3.88 4.26
C MET A 1 -22.97 -3.46 3.15
N THR A 2 -23.31 -3.61 1.88
CA THR A 2 -22.39 -3.30 0.74
C THR A 2 -22.07 -1.83 0.53
N GLU A 3 -22.99 -0.90 0.78
CA GLU A 3 -22.74 0.54 0.58
C GLU A 3 -21.66 1.11 1.54
N GLY A 4 -21.68 0.66 2.80
CA GLY A 4 -20.67 1.08 3.77
C GLY A 4 -19.28 0.51 3.46
N LEU A 5 -19.18 -0.70 2.92
CA LEU A 5 -17.92 -1.32 2.53
C LEU A 5 -17.31 -0.61 1.31
N PHE A 6 -18.13 -0.25 0.32
CA PHE A 6 -17.69 0.50 -0.85
C PHE A 6 -17.12 1.87 -0.46
N LEU A 7 -17.82 2.61 0.40
CA LEU A 7 -17.32 3.91 0.88
C LEU A 7 -15.98 3.76 1.62
N LYS A 8 -15.85 2.75 2.48
CA LYS A 8 -14.58 2.45 3.17
C LYS A 8 -13.47 2.14 2.17
N ALA A 9 -13.74 1.33 1.14
CA ALA A 9 -12.76 1.02 0.10
C ALA A 9 -12.30 2.28 -0.66
N VAL A 10 -13.22 3.19 -0.99
CA VAL A 10 -12.88 4.47 -1.64
C VAL A 10 -12.03 5.35 -0.71
N LEU A 11 -12.34 5.42 0.56
CA LEU A 11 -11.54 6.17 1.53
C LEU A 11 -10.15 5.55 1.72
N LEU A 12 -10.05 4.22 1.77
CA LEU A 12 -8.77 3.52 1.82
C LEU A 12 -7.95 3.67 0.53
N PHE A 13 -8.62 3.75 -0.64
CA PHE A 13 -7.95 4.17 -1.88
C PHE A 13 -7.26 5.53 -1.72
N LEU A 14 -7.97 6.53 -1.17
CA LEU A 14 -7.40 7.87 -0.95
C LEU A 14 -6.23 7.82 0.04
N VAL A 15 -6.35 7.07 1.13
CA VAL A 15 -5.26 6.88 2.11
C VAL A 15 -4.04 6.27 1.43
N ALA A 16 -4.21 5.16 0.70
CA ALA A 16 -3.11 4.51 -0.02
C ALA A 16 -2.50 5.44 -1.07
N PHE A 17 -3.33 6.15 -1.84
CA PHE A 17 -2.87 7.08 -2.86
C PHE A 17 -2.03 8.22 -2.26
N VAL A 18 -2.48 8.81 -1.16
CA VAL A 18 -1.68 9.81 -0.40
C VAL A 18 -0.35 9.19 0.03
N GLY A 19 -0.34 7.98 0.58
CA GLY A 19 0.88 7.26 0.94
C GLY A 19 1.85 7.13 -0.24
N TYR A 20 1.36 6.68 -1.39
CA TYR A 20 2.18 6.51 -2.59
C TYR A 20 2.71 7.83 -3.18
N MET A 21 2.08 8.96 -2.90
CA MET A 21 2.54 10.26 -3.36
C MET A 21 3.71 10.84 -2.53
N HIS A 22 4.23 10.11 -1.53
CA HIS A 22 5.30 10.60 -0.64
C HIS A 22 6.54 11.09 -1.39
N SER A 23 6.96 10.39 -2.43
CA SER A 23 8.14 10.76 -3.25
C SER A 23 7.88 11.95 -4.16
N TYR A 24 6.61 12.17 -4.53
CA TYR A 24 6.19 13.28 -5.39
C TYR A 24 6.24 14.63 -4.64
N TRP A 25 6.02 14.59 -3.33
CA TRP A 25 6.06 15.77 -2.44
C TRP A 25 7.40 15.94 -1.71
N GLY A 26 8.49 15.34 -2.19
CA GLY A 26 9.83 15.53 -1.66
C GLY A 26 10.24 14.56 -0.56
N SER A 27 9.87 13.29 -0.67
CA SER A 27 10.26 12.22 0.28
C SER A 27 9.84 12.50 1.72
N THR A 28 8.60 12.90 1.90
CA THR A 28 8.01 13.31 3.18
C THR A 28 7.78 12.17 4.17
N MET A 29 8.07 10.92 3.78
CA MET A 29 7.95 9.70 4.61
C MET A 29 6.55 9.44 5.20
N HIS A 30 5.51 10.07 4.69
CA HIS A 30 4.14 9.83 5.16
C HIS A 30 3.56 8.49 4.72
N ASN A 31 4.30 7.73 3.90
CA ASN A 31 3.99 6.35 3.54
C ASN A 31 4.37 5.33 4.62
N ARG A 32 4.95 5.79 5.73
CA ARG A 32 5.36 4.90 6.83
C ARG A 32 4.14 4.26 7.52
N PRO A 33 4.26 2.99 7.96
CA PRO A 33 3.16 2.24 8.55
C PRO A 33 2.47 2.94 9.72
N LEU A 34 3.19 3.65 10.57
CA LEU A 34 2.61 4.42 11.68
C LEU A 34 1.60 5.45 11.19
N ILE A 35 1.93 6.18 10.12
CA ILE A 35 1.05 7.22 9.56
C ILE A 35 -0.11 6.56 8.81
N MET A 36 0.18 5.54 7.99
CA MET A 36 -0.86 4.83 7.23
C MET A 36 -1.85 4.14 8.15
N GLY A 37 -1.39 3.43 9.19
CA GLY A 37 -2.24 2.80 10.19
C GLY A 37 -3.12 3.79 10.92
N THR A 38 -2.58 4.95 11.30
CA THR A 38 -3.35 6.03 11.93
C THR A 38 -4.46 6.55 11.00
N LEU A 39 -4.15 6.78 9.71
CA LEU A 39 -5.14 7.23 8.72
C LEU A 39 -6.22 6.18 8.46
N VAL A 40 -5.85 4.89 8.39
CA VAL A 40 -6.80 3.79 8.29
C VAL A 40 -7.71 3.74 9.52
N GLY A 41 -7.14 3.89 10.72
CA GLY A 41 -7.89 3.98 11.98
C GLY A 41 -8.91 5.13 11.99
N LEU A 42 -8.54 6.29 11.45
CA LEU A 42 -9.46 7.44 11.26
C LEU A 42 -10.62 7.08 10.33
N VAL A 43 -10.34 6.43 9.20
CA VAL A 43 -11.34 6.03 8.21
C VAL A 43 -12.31 5.00 8.77
N LEU A 44 -11.81 4.05 9.58
CA LEU A 44 -12.61 2.95 10.13
C LEU A 44 -13.25 3.27 11.49
N GLY A 45 -12.88 4.40 12.12
CA GLY A 45 -13.44 4.86 13.38
C GLY A 45 -12.74 4.31 14.62
N ASP A 46 -11.58 3.67 14.48
CA ASP A 46 -10.76 3.18 15.59
C ASP A 46 -9.29 3.62 15.45
N VAL A 47 -9.05 4.88 15.78
CA VAL A 47 -7.73 5.51 15.71
C VAL A 47 -6.74 4.86 16.67
N LYS A 48 -7.21 4.44 17.85
CA LYS A 48 -6.36 3.83 18.86
C LYS A 48 -5.73 2.54 18.35
N THR A 49 -6.56 1.63 17.83
CA THR A 49 -6.08 0.38 17.22
C THR A 49 -5.22 0.68 16.00
N GLY A 50 -5.60 1.66 15.16
CA GLY A 50 -4.81 2.08 14.01
C GLY A 50 -3.39 2.53 14.37
N ILE A 51 -3.20 3.28 15.47
CA ILE A 51 -1.88 3.69 15.95
C ILE A 51 -1.09 2.49 16.48
N ILE A 52 -1.72 1.62 17.27
CA ILE A 52 -1.05 0.44 17.84
C ILE A 52 -0.55 -0.47 16.71
N ILE A 53 -1.41 -0.82 15.77
CA ILE A 53 -1.05 -1.66 14.63
C ILE A 53 -0.01 -0.97 13.75
N GLY A 54 -0.21 0.32 13.46
CA GLY A 54 0.74 1.11 12.67
C GLY A 54 2.13 1.14 13.30
N SER A 55 2.25 1.25 14.62
CA SER A 55 3.54 1.22 15.33
C SER A 55 4.19 -0.16 15.29
N THR A 56 3.42 -1.24 15.44
CA THR A 56 3.93 -2.61 15.30
C THR A 56 4.45 -2.87 13.90
N LEU A 57 3.68 -2.48 12.88
CA LEU A 57 4.11 -2.62 11.48
C LEU A 57 5.29 -1.71 11.12
N GLU A 58 5.41 -0.54 11.78
CA GLU A 58 6.58 0.33 11.63
C GLU A 58 7.86 -0.40 12.04
N LEU A 59 7.84 -1.13 13.16
CA LEU A 59 8.97 -1.95 13.61
C LEU A 59 9.22 -3.12 12.65
N ALA A 60 8.18 -3.80 12.19
CA ALA A 60 8.30 -4.93 11.26
C ALA A 60 8.93 -4.52 9.91
N PHE A 61 8.63 -3.32 9.42
CA PHE A 61 9.15 -2.78 8.15
C PHE A 61 10.36 -1.84 8.30
N LEU A 62 11.00 -1.78 9.46
CA LEU A 62 12.09 -0.84 9.73
C LEU A 62 13.28 -1.02 8.75
N GLY A 63 13.54 -2.26 8.35
CA GLY A 63 14.58 -2.62 7.38
C GLY A 63 14.15 -2.59 5.92
N ALA A 64 12.89 -2.29 5.63
CA ALA A 64 12.36 -2.27 4.26
C ALA A 64 12.75 -0.97 3.53
N VAL A 65 14.03 -0.87 3.20
CA VAL A 65 14.59 0.27 2.45
C VAL A 65 15.11 -0.19 1.09
N PRO A 66 14.92 0.59 0.02
CA PRO A 66 15.44 0.24 -1.29
C PRO A 66 16.97 0.31 -1.28
N ILE A 67 17.62 -0.76 -1.73
CA ILE A 67 19.08 -0.84 -1.83
C ILE A 67 19.43 -1.20 -3.29
N GLY A 68 20.00 -0.24 -4.00
CA GLY A 68 20.33 -0.41 -5.41
C GLY A 68 19.04 -0.60 -6.26
N ALA A 69 19.00 -1.66 -7.06
CA ALA A 69 17.85 -2.02 -7.90
C ALA A 69 16.84 -2.92 -7.19
N SER A 70 17.04 -3.22 -5.90
CA SER A 70 16.13 -4.07 -5.13
C SER A 70 14.95 -3.25 -4.62
N ASN A 71 13.75 -3.68 -4.98
CA ASN A 71 12.50 -3.10 -4.47
C ASN A 71 12.07 -3.88 -3.22
N PRO A 72 12.00 -3.23 -2.04
CA PRO A 72 11.54 -3.89 -0.83
C PRO A 72 10.04 -4.20 -0.89
N PRO A 73 9.52 -5.04 0.04
CA PRO A 73 8.09 -5.21 0.20
C PRO A 73 7.36 -3.87 0.36
N ASP A 74 6.17 -3.74 -0.23
CA ASP A 74 5.39 -2.50 -0.22
C ASP A 74 4.77 -2.26 1.16
N MET A 75 5.47 -1.49 2.00
CA MET A 75 5.02 -1.18 3.35
C MET A 75 3.70 -0.40 3.39
N THR A 76 3.40 0.41 2.36
CA THR A 76 2.15 1.19 2.29
C THR A 76 0.95 0.26 2.16
N ALA A 77 1.00 -0.66 1.19
CA ALA A 77 -0.06 -1.65 0.98
C ALA A 77 -0.21 -2.59 2.18
N GLY A 78 0.92 -3.10 2.69
CA GLY A 78 0.93 -3.95 3.87
C GLY A 78 0.30 -3.27 5.07
N ALA A 79 0.66 -2.02 5.36
CA ALA A 79 0.12 -1.26 6.47
C ALA A 79 -1.37 -0.97 6.31
N VAL A 80 -1.81 -0.49 5.13
CA VAL A 80 -3.23 -0.15 4.90
C VAL A 80 -4.12 -1.38 5.01
N ILE A 81 -3.79 -2.46 4.33
CA ILE A 81 -4.61 -3.67 4.31
C ILE A 81 -4.59 -4.36 5.68
N ALA A 82 -3.41 -4.59 6.26
CA ALA A 82 -3.33 -5.29 7.55
C ALA A 82 -4.02 -4.51 8.66
N THR A 83 -3.83 -3.19 8.75
CA THR A 83 -4.53 -2.37 9.75
C THR A 83 -6.05 -2.42 9.54
N ALA A 84 -6.51 -2.30 8.28
CA ALA A 84 -7.93 -2.32 8.00
C ALA A 84 -8.58 -3.65 8.40
N PHE A 85 -7.96 -4.78 8.08
CA PHE A 85 -8.50 -6.08 8.45
C PHE A 85 -8.42 -6.36 9.94
N THR A 86 -7.32 -5.98 10.59
CA THR A 86 -7.17 -6.13 12.05
C THR A 86 -8.25 -5.35 12.81
N ILE A 87 -8.56 -4.12 12.39
CA ILE A 87 -9.66 -3.34 12.97
C ILE A 87 -11.02 -4.01 12.73
N LEU A 88 -11.25 -4.54 11.53
CA LEU A 88 -12.55 -5.15 11.19
C LEU A 88 -12.77 -6.50 11.86
N THR A 89 -11.72 -7.29 12.07
CA THR A 89 -11.80 -8.62 12.69
C THR A 89 -11.62 -8.59 14.19
N GLY A 90 -11.08 -7.51 14.75
CA GLY A 90 -10.69 -7.43 16.15
C GLY A 90 -9.49 -8.30 16.51
N ALA A 91 -8.66 -8.66 15.50
CA ALA A 91 -7.46 -9.45 15.68
C ALA A 91 -6.35 -8.67 16.42
N ASP A 92 -5.30 -9.36 16.84
CA ASP A 92 -4.16 -8.78 17.55
C ASP A 92 -3.08 -8.20 16.60
N SER A 93 -2.04 -7.61 17.17
CA SER A 93 -0.93 -7.02 16.44
C SER A 93 -0.05 -8.05 15.73
N GLY A 94 0.09 -9.25 16.28
CA GLY A 94 0.80 -10.35 15.63
C GLY A 94 0.11 -10.81 14.34
N MET A 95 -1.22 -10.87 14.35
CA MET A 95 -2.00 -11.16 13.14
C MET A 95 -1.84 -10.07 12.08
N ALA A 96 -1.75 -8.79 12.50
CA ALA A 96 -1.49 -7.69 11.57
C ALA A 96 -0.17 -7.89 10.80
N VAL A 97 0.90 -8.28 11.49
CA VAL A 97 2.21 -8.58 10.85
C VAL A 97 2.10 -9.77 9.91
N THR A 98 1.38 -10.81 10.31
CA THR A 98 1.14 -12.02 9.49
C THR A 98 0.44 -11.69 8.17
N ILE A 99 -0.51 -10.75 8.19
CA ILE A 99 -1.21 -10.28 6.98
C ILE A 99 -0.34 -9.32 6.18
N ALA A 100 0.35 -8.40 6.86
CA ALA A 100 1.09 -7.31 6.20
C ALA A 100 2.21 -7.80 5.29
N ILE A 101 3.01 -8.77 5.74
CA ILE A 101 4.20 -9.24 5.00
C ILE A 101 3.83 -9.88 3.65
N PRO A 102 2.91 -10.86 3.56
CA PRO A 102 2.51 -11.41 2.28
C PRO A 102 1.84 -10.39 1.35
N VAL A 103 1.00 -9.51 1.89
CA VAL A 103 0.35 -8.45 1.10
C VAL A 103 1.40 -7.49 0.53
N ALA A 104 2.34 -7.04 1.35
CA ALA A 104 3.42 -6.17 0.93
C ALA A 104 4.28 -6.80 -0.19
N ALA A 105 4.57 -8.10 -0.08
CA ALA A 105 5.32 -8.84 -1.10
C ALA A 105 4.54 -8.97 -2.42
N LEU A 106 3.24 -9.28 -2.37
CA LEU A 106 2.40 -9.39 -3.55
C LEU A 106 2.26 -8.06 -4.29
N VAL A 107 2.05 -6.97 -3.55
CA VAL A 107 1.94 -5.63 -4.16
C VAL A 107 3.28 -5.17 -4.72
N ALA A 108 4.41 -5.49 -4.09
CA ALA A 108 5.74 -5.22 -4.65
C ALA A 108 5.99 -5.98 -5.97
N LEU A 109 5.53 -7.22 -6.10
CA LEU A 109 5.58 -7.94 -7.37
C LEU A 109 4.75 -7.25 -8.46
N PHE A 110 3.57 -6.76 -8.11
CA PHE A 110 2.73 -6.02 -9.04
C PHE A 110 3.35 -4.67 -9.45
N ASP A 111 3.97 -3.94 -8.51
CA ASP A 111 4.70 -2.69 -8.80
C ASP A 111 5.89 -2.96 -9.74
N ASN A 112 6.66 -4.02 -9.52
CA ASN A 112 7.74 -4.43 -10.42
C ASN A 112 7.22 -4.75 -11.82
N PHE A 113 6.09 -5.44 -11.93
CA PHE A 113 5.44 -5.70 -13.23
C PHE A 113 5.02 -4.40 -13.93
N GLN A 114 4.40 -3.47 -13.21
CA GLN A 114 4.04 -2.16 -13.75
C GLN A 114 5.27 -1.38 -14.21
N MET A 115 6.35 -1.37 -13.42
CA MET A 115 7.61 -0.71 -13.80
C MET A 115 8.17 -1.28 -15.12
N MET A 116 8.17 -2.60 -15.24
CA MET A 116 8.71 -3.27 -16.43
C MET A 116 7.91 -2.96 -17.70
N PHE A 117 6.60 -2.87 -17.62
CA PHE A 117 5.75 -2.70 -18.80
C PHE A 117 5.30 -1.25 -19.00
N LEU A 118 4.65 -0.64 -18.01
CA LEU A 118 4.02 0.68 -18.20
C LEU A 118 5.04 1.82 -18.17
N LEU A 119 5.97 1.80 -17.22
CA LEU A 119 6.96 2.87 -17.12
C LEU A 119 8.02 2.80 -18.22
N THR A 120 8.37 1.60 -18.70
CA THR A 120 9.25 1.45 -19.87
C THR A 120 8.60 2.04 -21.13
N GLN A 121 7.30 1.81 -21.36
CA GLN A 121 6.60 2.43 -22.48
C GLN A 121 6.55 3.96 -22.36
N ALA A 122 6.32 4.49 -21.16
CA ALA A 122 6.38 5.92 -20.90
C ALA A 122 7.78 6.49 -21.18
N GLY A 123 8.84 5.77 -20.80
CA GLY A 123 10.24 6.11 -21.12
C GLY A 123 10.47 6.25 -22.63
N HIS A 124 10.06 5.27 -23.42
CA HIS A 124 10.18 5.35 -24.87
C HIS A 124 9.40 6.52 -25.49
N MET A 125 8.25 6.86 -24.91
CA MET A 125 7.50 8.06 -25.34
C MET A 125 8.24 9.36 -24.97
N CYS A 126 8.89 9.41 -23.82
CA CYS A 126 9.74 10.52 -23.41
C CYS A 126 10.95 10.68 -24.33
N ASP A 127 11.63 9.58 -24.68
CA ASP A 127 12.79 9.60 -25.61
C ASP A 127 12.40 10.19 -26.97
N LYS A 128 11.27 9.76 -27.53
CA LYS A 128 10.75 10.31 -28.80
C LYS A 128 10.41 11.80 -28.70
N ALA A 129 9.85 12.24 -27.57
CA ALA A 129 9.54 13.65 -27.37
C ALA A 129 10.82 14.48 -27.20
N ALA A 130 11.82 13.96 -26.46
CA ALA A 130 13.11 14.59 -26.26
C ALA A 130 13.88 14.73 -27.57
N ALA A 131 13.88 13.72 -28.43
CA ALA A 131 14.50 13.77 -29.75
C ALA A 131 13.93 14.89 -30.64
N ASN A 132 12.67 15.29 -30.43
CA ASN A 132 12.03 16.40 -31.12
C ASN A 132 12.17 17.75 -30.39
N GLY A 133 12.91 17.81 -29.29
CA GLY A 133 13.08 19.02 -28.47
C GLY A 133 11.82 19.45 -27.68
N ASP A 134 10.82 18.58 -27.59
CA ASP A 134 9.54 18.88 -26.91
C ASP A 134 9.60 18.54 -25.41
N TYR A 135 10.26 19.40 -24.63
CA TYR A 135 10.40 19.22 -23.19
C TYR A 135 9.08 19.24 -22.43
N ARG A 136 8.08 19.99 -22.92
CA ARG A 136 6.75 20.05 -22.28
C ARG A 136 6.01 18.72 -22.38
N LYS A 137 6.18 18.05 -23.51
CA LYS A 137 5.61 16.71 -23.72
C LYS A 137 6.32 15.67 -22.85
N VAL A 138 7.64 15.76 -22.70
CA VAL A 138 8.41 14.89 -21.76
C VAL A 138 7.89 15.05 -20.34
N GLU A 139 7.80 16.28 -19.84
CA GLU A 139 7.28 16.57 -18.50
C GLU A 139 5.85 16.03 -18.31
N LYS A 140 4.97 16.26 -19.29
CA LYS A 140 3.58 15.77 -19.23
C LYS A 140 3.49 14.25 -19.17
N ILE A 141 4.26 13.54 -20.00
CA ILE A 141 4.30 12.07 -20.02
C ILE A 141 4.82 11.56 -18.68
N ALA A 142 5.95 12.07 -18.19
CA ALA A 142 6.55 11.67 -16.92
C ALA A 142 5.59 11.88 -15.74
N ARG A 143 4.90 13.01 -15.70
CA ARG A 143 3.92 13.33 -14.65
C ARG A 143 2.70 12.40 -14.70
N ILE A 144 2.11 12.21 -15.87
CA ILE A 144 0.91 11.37 -16.02
C ILE A 144 1.24 9.91 -15.71
N SER A 145 2.35 9.38 -16.22
CA SER A 145 2.74 7.98 -15.98
C SER A 145 3.07 7.74 -14.50
N SER A 146 3.76 8.68 -13.84
CA SER A 146 4.08 8.58 -12.42
C SER A 146 2.81 8.58 -11.54
N ILE A 147 1.92 9.55 -11.73
CA ILE A 147 0.66 9.63 -10.97
C ILE A 147 -0.23 8.43 -11.28
N GLY A 148 -0.32 8.03 -12.55
CA GLY A 148 -1.11 6.88 -12.99
C GLY A 148 -0.63 5.57 -12.35
N ASN A 149 0.70 5.35 -12.27
CA ASN A 149 1.28 4.19 -11.58
C ASN A 149 0.87 4.16 -10.10
N LYS A 150 0.96 5.28 -9.39
CA LYS A 150 0.59 5.37 -7.98
C LYS A 150 -0.93 5.19 -7.76
N ALA A 151 -1.74 5.69 -8.67
CA ALA A 151 -3.19 5.48 -8.64
C ALA A 151 -3.56 4.00 -8.86
N LEU A 152 -2.86 3.29 -9.75
CA LEU A 152 -3.08 1.86 -9.97
C LEU A 152 -2.71 1.02 -8.74
N LEU A 153 -1.60 1.35 -8.06
CA LEU A 153 -1.23 0.68 -6.81
C LEU A 153 -2.27 0.93 -5.70
N ALA A 154 -2.72 2.18 -5.55
CA ALA A 154 -3.76 2.51 -4.59
C ALA A 154 -5.10 1.81 -4.91
N LEU A 155 -5.43 1.68 -6.20
CA LEU A 155 -6.61 0.94 -6.65
C LEU A 155 -6.48 -0.55 -6.31
N LEU A 156 -5.30 -1.14 -6.51
CA LEU A 156 -5.04 -2.54 -6.14
C LEU A 156 -5.26 -2.76 -4.65
N VAL A 157 -4.78 -1.84 -3.79
CA VAL A 157 -5.00 -1.88 -2.33
C VAL A 157 -6.48 -1.81 -2.00
N ALA A 158 -7.23 -0.88 -2.62
CA ALA A 158 -8.66 -0.74 -2.38
C ALA A 158 -9.47 -1.96 -2.85
N LEU A 159 -9.11 -2.53 -4.00
CA LEU A 159 -9.72 -3.77 -4.50
C LEU A 159 -9.37 -4.97 -3.62
N GLY A 160 -8.11 -5.05 -3.16
CA GLY A 160 -7.67 -6.05 -2.20
C GLY A 160 -8.45 -5.99 -0.88
N PHE A 161 -8.76 -4.79 -0.40
CA PHE A 161 -9.63 -4.60 0.75
C PHE A 161 -11.09 -5.01 0.44
N TYR A 162 -11.65 -4.55 -0.67
CA TYR A 162 -13.04 -4.78 -1.02
C TYR A 162 -13.37 -6.25 -1.24
N PHE A 163 -12.52 -6.97 -1.99
CA PHE A 163 -12.70 -8.39 -2.30
C PHE A 163 -12.04 -9.32 -1.28
N GLY A 164 -11.06 -8.83 -0.54
CA GLY A 164 -10.30 -9.63 0.41
C GLY A 164 -10.99 -9.83 1.76
N SER A 165 -12.05 -9.09 2.07
CA SER A 165 -12.69 -9.16 3.39
C SER A 165 -13.14 -10.58 3.76
N SER A 166 -13.82 -11.29 2.86
CA SER A 166 -14.25 -12.67 3.11
C SER A 166 -13.10 -13.68 3.12
N ALA A 167 -12.09 -13.48 2.30
CA ALA A 167 -10.91 -14.35 2.24
C ALA A 167 -10.05 -14.20 3.50
N ILE A 168 -9.93 -12.99 4.03
CA ILE A 168 -9.13 -12.71 5.22
C ILE A 168 -9.82 -13.18 6.50
N GLU A 169 -11.15 -13.06 6.63
CA GLU A 169 -11.87 -13.69 7.73
C GLU A 169 -11.58 -15.21 7.79
N THR A 170 -11.57 -15.86 6.63
CA THR A 170 -11.23 -17.29 6.54
C THR A 170 -9.77 -17.53 6.90
N PHE A 171 -8.86 -16.68 6.45
CA PHE A 171 -7.42 -16.78 6.75
C PHE A 171 -7.12 -16.56 8.22
N VAL A 172 -7.69 -15.54 8.85
CA VAL A 172 -7.53 -15.26 10.29
C VAL A 172 -7.99 -16.44 11.13
N ASN A 173 -9.12 -17.06 10.79
CA ASN A 173 -9.63 -18.25 11.47
C ASN A 173 -8.79 -19.52 11.22
N TRP A 174 -7.99 -19.55 10.16
CA TRP A 174 -7.13 -20.70 9.83
C TRP A 174 -5.74 -20.59 10.45
N VAL A 175 -5.24 -19.37 10.72
CA VAL A 175 -3.90 -19.18 11.31
C VAL A 175 -3.91 -19.68 12.76
N PRO A 176 -3.02 -20.62 13.12
CA PRO A 176 -2.91 -21.12 14.49
C PRO A 176 -2.46 -20.02 15.45
N GLU A 177 -3.02 -20.00 16.65
CA GLU A 177 -2.71 -19.00 17.71
C GLU A 177 -1.21 -18.87 18.04
N TRP A 178 -0.43 -19.96 17.92
CA TRP A 178 1.01 -19.92 18.17
C TRP A 178 1.79 -19.08 17.14
N VAL A 179 1.23 -18.88 15.96
CA VAL A 179 1.85 -18.01 14.93
C VAL A 179 1.69 -16.57 15.31
N SER A 180 0.51 -16.14 15.78
CA SER A 180 0.27 -14.77 16.22
C SER A 180 1.07 -14.44 17.49
N HIS A 181 1.04 -15.32 18.50
CA HIS A 181 1.79 -15.13 19.74
C HIS A 181 3.33 -15.22 19.59
N GLY A 182 3.83 -15.82 18.54
CA GLY A 182 5.28 -15.85 18.26
C GLY A 182 5.82 -14.53 17.67
N MET A 183 4.96 -13.58 17.36
CA MET A 183 5.31 -12.30 16.76
C MET A 183 5.04 -11.09 17.68
N ASP A 184 4.48 -11.32 18.88
CA ASP A 184 4.36 -10.36 19.95
C ASP A 184 5.65 -10.31 20.77
#